data_65af3fc26e9b82719375e2747baa76b3
#
_entry.id   65af3fc26e9b82719375e2747baa76b3
#
_cell.length_a   1.000
_cell.length_b   1.000
_cell.length_c   1.000
_cell.angle_alpha   90.00
_cell.angle_beta   90.00
_cell.angle_gamma   90.00
#
_symmetry.space_group_name_H-M   'P 1'
#
loop_
_entity.id
_entity.type
_entity.pdbx_description
1 polymer ?
#
loop_
_entity_poly.entity_id
_entity_poly.type
_entity_poly.pdbx_seq_one_letter_code
_entity_poly.pdbx_strand_id
1 'polypeptide(L)'
;ECDLITFEIEHINVDALEKLENLGKEVSPSSKTLRIIQDKSKQKSFFVDYDIPTSNFKYFRNIDDLNKSIDNNEIKFPCVWKKTKFGYDGFGVKILKSAKDTINLPDTEMIVEDLIPFEKELSVIVARNPDGEIKCFKTVEMEFNNDSNQVEFVISPAKISDKVDKMAQELAIKLSKSLKCVGLLAVEMFLHNEKILINEVAPRPHNSGHLSIEACKTSQFQQHIRSIFNLKLGNTT
;
A
#
# COMPACT_ATOMS: atom_id res chain seq x y z
N GLU A 1 7.38 -28.34 9.74
CA GLU A 1 7.30 -27.82 11.12
C GLU A 1 8.05 -26.49 11.19
N CYS A 2 7.36 -25.40 11.55
CA CYS A 2 7.95 -24.09 11.74
C CYS A 2 7.25 -23.38 12.91
N ASP A 3 7.96 -22.48 13.58
CA ASP A 3 7.46 -21.74 14.73
C ASP A 3 6.79 -20.43 14.30
N LEU A 4 7.32 -19.79 13.25
CA LEU A 4 6.84 -18.55 12.69
C LEU A 4 6.67 -18.66 11.18
N ILE A 5 5.61 -18.06 10.66
CA ILE A 5 5.25 -18.03 9.24
C ILE A 5 5.26 -16.56 8.80
N THR A 6 5.92 -16.29 7.70
CA THR A 6 5.92 -14.99 7.02
C THR A 6 5.77 -15.18 5.52
N PHE A 7 5.60 -14.10 4.79
CA PHE A 7 5.41 -14.12 3.35
C PHE A 7 6.11 -12.92 2.69
N GLU A 8 6.42 -13.10 1.43
CA GLU A 8 7.11 -12.09 0.61
C GLU A 8 6.20 -11.57 -0.50
N ILE A 9 5.07 -12.24 -0.78
CA ILE A 9 4.06 -11.82 -1.74
C ILE A 9 2.70 -11.67 -1.06
N GLU A 10 1.83 -10.81 -1.59
CA GLU A 10 0.50 -10.54 -1.00
C GLU A 10 -0.58 -11.52 -1.45
N HIS A 11 -0.42 -12.14 -2.62
CA HIS A 11 -1.43 -13.01 -3.23
C HIS A 11 -1.39 -14.43 -2.66
N ILE A 12 -1.52 -14.55 -1.36
CA ILE A 12 -1.56 -15.81 -0.63
C ILE A 12 -2.96 -16.04 -0.04
N ASN A 13 -3.26 -17.28 0.30
CA ASN A 13 -4.55 -17.66 0.86
C ASN A 13 -4.64 -17.21 2.33
N VAL A 14 -5.34 -16.11 2.56
CA VAL A 14 -5.55 -15.53 3.89
C VAL A 14 -6.31 -16.48 4.83
N ASP A 15 -7.26 -17.28 4.32
CA ASP A 15 -8.02 -18.22 5.15
C ASP A 15 -7.13 -19.38 5.64
N ALA A 16 -6.11 -19.73 4.86
CA ALA A 16 -5.11 -20.71 5.30
C ALA A 16 -4.22 -20.15 6.42
N LEU A 17 -3.82 -18.86 6.32
CA LEU A 17 -3.08 -18.21 7.40
C LEU A 17 -3.89 -18.10 8.69
N GLU A 18 -5.16 -17.74 8.60
CA GLU A 18 -6.07 -17.66 9.74
C GLU A 18 -6.25 -19.04 10.42
N LYS A 19 -6.35 -20.10 9.65
CA LYS A 19 -6.36 -21.46 10.19
C LYS A 19 -5.07 -21.81 10.93
N LEU A 20 -3.92 -21.40 10.44
CA LEU A 20 -2.64 -21.62 11.09
C LEU A 20 -2.53 -20.82 12.40
N GLU A 21 -2.98 -19.55 12.41
CA GLU A 21 -3.08 -18.76 13.64
C GLU A 21 -3.99 -19.41 14.68
N ASN A 22 -5.16 -19.94 14.26
CA ASN A 22 -6.09 -20.66 15.14
C ASN A 22 -5.50 -21.99 15.68
N LEU A 23 -4.52 -22.56 15.01
CA LEU A 23 -3.75 -23.73 15.47
C LEU A 23 -2.55 -23.33 16.35
N GLY A 24 -2.44 -22.05 16.73
CA GLY A 24 -1.38 -21.55 17.60
C GLY A 24 -0.06 -21.27 16.89
N LYS A 25 -0.04 -21.18 15.55
CA LYS A 25 1.15 -20.75 14.82
C LYS A 25 1.24 -19.24 14.77
N GLU A 26 2.44 -18.72 14.92
CA GLU A 26 2.71 -17.30 14.75
C GLU A 26 2.77 -16.95 13.26
N VAL A 27 2.01 -15.94 12.83
CA VAL A 27 1.99 -15.43 11.45
C VAL A 27 2.27 -13.94 11.48
N SER A 28 3.32 -13.50 10.81
CA SER A 28 3.73 -12.10 10.78
C SER A 28 4.12 -11.64 9.36
N PRO A 29 3.43 -10.63 8.82
CA PRO A 29 2.25 -9.92 9.33
C PRO A 29 1.02 -10.82 9.48
N SER A 30 0.08 -10.46 10.38
CA SER A 30 -1.09 -11.29 10.68
C SER A 30 -2.06 -11.44 9.50
N SER A 31 -2.84 -12.54 9.51
CA SER A 31 -3.90 -12.78 8.53
C SER A 31 -4.90 -11.62 8.50
N LYS A 32 -5.21 -11.03 9.64
CA LYS A 32 -6.10 -9.85 9.76
C LYS A 32 -5.55 -8.64 8.99
N THR A 33 -4.28 -8.35 9.14
CA THR A 33 -3.61 -7.26 8.39
C THR A 33 -3.68 -7.53 6.89
N LEU A 34 -3.33 -8.75 6.47
CA LEU A 34 -3.34 -9.11 5.06
C LEU A 34 -4.75 -9.09 4.45
N ARG A 35 -5.79 -9.50 5.19
CA ARG A 35 -7.18 -9.46 4.75
C ARG A 35 -7.69 -8.03 4.45
N ILE A 36 -7.18 -7.04 5.18
CA ILE A 36 -7.45 -5.62 4.90
C ILE A 36 -6.71 -5.20 3.62
N ILE A 37 -5.43 -5.57 3.50
CA ILE A 37 -4.56 -5.06 2.43
C ILE A 37 -4.86 -5.71 1.09
N GLN A 38 -5.22 -6.99 1.05
CA GLN A 38 -5.57 -7.68 -0.21
C GLN A 38 -6.82 -7.14 -0.92
N ASP A 39 -7.62 -6.33 -0.24
CA ASP A 39 -8.87 -5.79 -0.76
C ASP A 39 -8.83 -4.25 -0.71
N LYS A 40 -8.68 -3.61 -1.88
CA LYS A 40 -8.55 -2.16 -1.99
C LYS A 40 -9.74 -1.40 -1.39
N SER A 41 -10.95 -1.97 -1.42
CA SER A 41 -12.12 -1.34 -0.79
C SER A 41 -12.00 -1.35 0.73
N LYS A 42 -11.57 -2.47 1.31
CA LYS A 42 -11.31 -2.58 2.76
C LYS A 42 -10.13 -1.72 3.19
N GLN A 43 -9.07 -1.69 2.38
CA GLN A 43 -7.90 -0.87 2.63
C GLN A 43 -8.26 0.62 2.68
N LYS A 44 -9.03 1.10 1.69
CA LYS A 44 -9.49 2.51 1.66
C LYS A 44 -10.47 2.83 2.78
N SER A 45 -11.42 1.94 3.09
CA SER A 45 -12.32 2.10 4.24
C SER A 45 -11.52 2.20 5.54
N PHE A 46 -10.52 1.33 5.72
CA PHE A 46 -9.63 1.39 6.88
C PHE A 46 -8.90 2.74 6.97
N PHE A 47 -8.45 3.30 5.85
CA PHE A 47 -7.81 4.62 5.87
C PHE A 47 -8.75 5.71 6.36
N VAL A 48 -10.00 5.69 5.91
CA VAL A 48 -11.04 6.64 6.36
C VAL A 48 -11.35 6.45 7.84
N ASP A 49 -11.55 5.23 8.30
CA ASP A 49 -11.90 4.90 9.69
C ASP A 49 -10.82 5.33 10.70
N TYR A 50 -9.57 5.42 10.24
CA TYR A 50 -8.42 5.84 11.07
C TYR A 50 -7.89 7.24 10.75
N ASP A 51 -8.66 8.08 10.05
CA ASP A 51 -8.28 9.45 9.65
C ASP A 51 -6.91 9.47 8.95
N ILE A 52 -6.68 8.56 8.01
CA ILE A 52 -5.49 8.50 7.16
C ILE A 52 -5.84 9.11 5.82
N PRO A 53 -5.15 10.20 5.40
CA PRO A 53 -5.46 10.88 4.15
C PRO A 53 -5.29 9.95 2.94
N THR A 54 -6.31 9.88 2.10
CA THR A 54 -6.31 9.12 0.84
C THR A 54 -7.23 9.82 -0.17
N SER A 55 -7.21 9.40 -1.45
CA SER A 55 -8.16 9.86 -2.46
C SER A 55 -9.60 9.52 -2.05
N ASN A 56 -10.56 10.39 -2.37
CA ASN A 56 -11.97 10.01 -2.25
C ASN A 56 -12.23 8.80 -3.16
N PHE A 57 -13.09 7.90 -2.71
CA PHE A 57 -13.42 6.71 -3.48
C PHE A 57 -14.87 6.30 -3.28
N LYS A 58 -15.39 5.54 -4.26
CA LYS A 58 -16.66 4.82 -4.17
C LYS A 58 -16.45 3.35 -4.51
N TYR A 59 -17.10 2.47 -3.78
CA TYR A 59 -17.11 1.03 -4.05
C TYR A 59 -18.33 0.65 -4.90
N PHE A 60 -18.11 -0.24 -5.87
CA PHE A 60 -19.13 -0.82 -6.73
C PHE A 60 -19.01 -2.34 -6.76
N ARG A 61 -20.14 -3.00 -6.65
CA ARG A 61 -20.20 -4.46 -6.62
C ARG A 61 -20.00 -5.08 -8.00
N ASN A 62 -20.43 -4.37 -9.04
CA ASN A 62 -20.40 -4.80 -10.44
C ASN A 62 -20.43 -3.58 -11.37
N ILE A 63 -20.33 -3.84 -12.68
CA ILE A 63 -20.32 -2.79 -13.70
C ILE A 63 -21.67 -2.05 -13.81
N ASP A 64 -22.80 -2.72 -13.56
CA ASP A 64 -24.11 -2.11 -13.64
C ASP A 64 -24.31 -1.06 -12.55
N ASP A 65 -23.81 -1.32 -11.33
CA ASP A 65 -23.87 -0.34 -10.24
C ASP A 65 -23.01 0.89 -10.56
N LEU A 66 -21.83 0.70 -11.18
CA LEU A 66 -21.01 1.81 -11.67
C LEU A 66 -21.74 2.62 -12.75
N ASN A 67 -22.31 1.95 -13.76
CA ASN A 67 -23.02 2.63 -14.86
C ASN A 67 -24.22 3.45 -14.33
N LYS A 68 -25.02 2.92 -13.41
CA LYS A 68 -26.09 3.66 -12.75
C LYS A 68 -25.58 4.91 -12.03
N SER A 69 -24.46 4.83 -11.35
CA SER A 69 -23.86 5.97 -10.64
C SER A 69 -23.32 7.02 -11.63
N ILE A 70 -22.86 6.59 -12.81
CA ILE A 70 -22.45 7.50 -13.90
C ILE A 70 -23.67 8.21 -14.48
N ASP A 71 -24.75 7.47 -14.78
CA ASP A 71 -25.99 8.02 -15.33
C ASP A 71 -26.63 9.03 -14.37
N ASN A 72 -26.48 8.81 -13.06
CA ASN A 72 -26.91 9.74 -12.02
C ASN A 72 -25.97 10.94 -11.81
N ASN A 73 -24.90 11.09 -12.60
CA ASN A 73 -23.85 12.12 -12.46
C ASN A 73 -23.13 12.11 -11.09
N GLU A 74 -23.02 10.95 -10.46
CA GLU A 74 -22.32 10.81 -9.17
C GLU A 74 -20.83 10.56 -9.33
N ILE A 75 -20.37 10.23 -10.55
CA ILE A 75 -18.96 10.02 -10.89
C ILE A 75 -18.46 11.21 -11.69
N LYS A 76 -17.34 11.78 -11.23
CA LYS A 76 -16.63 12.86 -11.94
C LYS A 76 -15.50 12.28 -12.75
N PHE A 77 -15.40 12.70 -14.01
CA PHE A 77 -14.27 12.34 -14.89
C PHE A 77 -13.27 13.51 -14.98
N PRO A 78 -11.95 13.23 -15.15
CA PRO A 78 -11.34 11.90 -15.14
C PRO A 78 -11.27 11.29 -13.73
N CYS A 79 -11.34 9.95 -13.64
CA CYS A 79 -11.23 9.21 -12.39
C CYS A 79 -10.40 7.92 -12.59
N VAL A 80 -10.08 7.23 -11.52
CA VAL A 80 -9.29 6.00 -11.56
C VAL A 80 -10.15 4.82 -11.12
N TRP A 81 -10.35 3.88 -12.02
CA TRP A 81 -10.95 2.58 -11.72
C TRP A 81 -9.88 1.62 -11.23
N LYS A 82 -10.18 0.89 -10.14
CA LYS A 82 -9.32 -0.16 -9.62
C LYS A 82 -10.15 -1.39 -9.25
N LYS A 83 -9.69 -2.57 -9.68
CA LYS A 83 -10.22 -3.83 -9.19
C LYS A 83 -9.93 -3.97 -7.70
N THR A 84 -10.88 -4.44 -6.88
CA THR A 84 -10.67 -4.54 -5.43
C THR A 84 -9.62 -5.56 -5.05
N LYS A 85 -9.53 -6.68 -5.75
CA LYS A 85 -8.62 -7.81 -5.45
C LYS A 85 -7.84 -8.24 -6.69
N PHE A 86 -6.67 -8.82 -6.46
CA PHE A 86 -5.80 -9.40 -7.51
C PHE A 86 -5.34 -8.39 -8.57
N GLY A 87 -5.26 -7.11 -8.23
CA GLY A 87 -4.56 -6.09 -9.01
C GLY A 87 -3.11 -6.00 -8.55
N TYR A 88 -2.16 -5.95 -9.49
CA TYR A 88 -0.72 -5.79 -9.24
C TYR A 88 -0.05 -5.11 -10.44
N ASP A 89 1.02 -4.37 -10.19
CA ASP A 89 1.88 -3.76 -11.23
C ASP A 89 1.09 -3.09 -12.38
N GLY A 90 0.07 -2.29 -12.04
CA GLY A 90 -0.82 -1.63 -13.03
C GLY A 90 -1.93 -2.52 -13.60
N PHE A 91 -1.90 -3.84 -13.41
CA PHE A 91 -3.02 -4.71 -13.76
C PHE A 91 -4.22 -4.48 -12.84
N GLY A 92 -5.38 -4.24 -13.47
CA GLY A 92 -6.61 -3.93 -12.71
C GLY A 92 -6.70 -2.47 -12.25
N VAL A 93 -5.97 -1.58 -12.90
CA VAL A 93 -6.05 -0.11 -12.75
C VAL A 93 -6.28 0.52 -14.13
N LYS A 94 -7.19 1.48 -14.22
CA LYS A 94 -7.45 2.21 -15.47
C LYS A 94 -7.91 3.64 -15.17
N ILE A 95 -7.32 4.60 -15.85
CA ILE A 95 -7.83 5.98 -15.86
C ILE A 95 -9.02 6.04 -16.81
N LEU A 96 -10.17 6.44 -16.29
CA LEU A 96 -11.39 6.68 -17.05
C LEU A 96 -11.47 8.18 -17.33
N LYS A 97 -11.40 8.55 -18.61
CA LYS A 97 -11.51 9.94 -19.07
C LYS A 97 -12.98 10.34 -19.32
N SER A 98 -13.83 9.35 -19.56
CA SER A 98 -15.25 9.51 -19.84
C SER A 98 -16.02 8.22 -19.55
N ALA A 99 -17.35 8.28 -19.56
CA ALA A 99 -18.24 7.10 -19.44
C ALA A 99 -17.96 6.02 -20.50
N LYS A 100 -17.46 6.39 -21.70
CA LYS A 100 -17.14 5.42 -22.76
C LYS A 100 -16.02 4.46 -22.36
N ASP A 101 -15.15 4.86 -21.45
CA ASP A 101 -14.00 4.04 -21.03
C ASP A 101 -14.41 2.85 -20.15
N THR A 102 -15.69 2.81 -19.71
CA THR A 102 -16.22 1.70 -18.91
C THR A 102 -16.65 0.48 -19.76
N ILE A 103 -16.84 0.64 -21.08
CA ILE A 103 -17.39 -0.41 -21.96
C ILE A 103 -16.59 -1.71 -21.90
N ASN A 104 -15.27 -1.63 -21.72
CA ASN A 104 -14.38 -2.79 -21.69
C ASN A 104 -13.87 -3.13 -20.29
N LEU A 105 -14.51 -2.60 -19.24
CA LEU A 105 -14.15 -2.99 -17.87
C LEU A 105 -14.71 -4.38 -17.56
N PRO A 106 -13.97 -5.20 -16.81
CA PRO A 106 -14.49 -6.49 -16.36
C PRO A 106 -15.63 -6.29 -15.36
N ASP A 107 -16.61 -7.17 -15.39
CA ASP A 107 -17.66 -7.22 -14.37
C ASP A 107 -17.12 -7.89 -13.11
N THR A 108 -16.74 -7.05 -12.14
CA THR A 108 -16.11 -7.47 -10.87
C THR A 108 -16.33 -6.41 -9.79
N GLU A 109 -16.08 -6.74 -8.54
CA GLU A 109 -15.97 -5.75 -7.47
C GLU A 109 -14.84 -4.75 -7.76
N MET A 110 -15.13 -3.46 -7.61
CA MET A 110 -14.23 -2.38 -7.95
C MET A 110 -14.37 -1.17 -7.02
N ILE A 111 -13.35 -0.33 -7.02
CA ILE A 111 -13.45 1.04 -6.52
C ILE A 111 -13.18 2.02 -7.65
N VAL A 112 -13.78 3.19 -7.56
CA VAL A 112 -13.50 4.33 -8.41
C VAL A 112 -13.02 5.47 -7.50
N GLU A 113 -11.86 6.01 -7.80
CA GLU A 113 -11.19 7.04 -7.02
C GLU A 113 -11.10 8.35 -7.80
N ASP A 114 -11.07 9.47 -7.09
CA ASP A 114 -10.66 10.75 -7.70
C ASP A 114 -9.24 10.61 -8.28
N LEU A 115 -9.04 11.09 -9.50
CA LEU A 115 -7.70 11.18 -10.09
C LEU A 115 -6.94 12.32 -9.39
N ILE A 116 -5.88 11.97 -8.69
CA ILE A 116 -5.02 12.94 -8.00
C ILE A 116 -3.97 13.45 -8.98
N PRO A 117 -3.91 14.75 -9.27
CA PRO A 117 -2.85 15.36 -10.09
C PRO A 117 -1.58 15.54 -9.25
N PHE A 118 -0.97 14.41 -8.87
CA PHE A 118 0.22 14.41 -8.00
C PHE A 118 1.46 14.95 -8.72
N GLU A 119 2.37 15.51 -7.93
CA GLU A 119 3.67 16.03 -8.37
C GLU A 119 4.73 14.91 -8.32
N LYS A 120 4.62 14.04 -7.32
CA LYS A 120 5.53 12.92 -7.07
C LYS A 120 4.82 11.73 -6.48
N GLU A 121 5.29 10.55 -6.85
CA GLU A 121 5.00 9.31 -6.12
C GLU A 121 6.12 9.03 -5.13
N LEU A 122 5.76 8.84 -3.87
CA LEU A 122 6.68 8.60 -2.78
C LEU A 122 6.43 7.23 -2.16
N SER A 123 7.45 6.66 -1.54
CA SER A 123 7.28 5.48 -0.70
C SER A 123 8.09 5.59 0.58
N VAL A 124 7.50 5.11 1.68
CA VAL A 124 8.17 4.93 2.97
C VAL A 124 8.03 3.47 3.39
N ILE A 125 9.14 2.81 3.65
CA ILE A 125 9.13 1.49 4.29
C ILE A 125 9.28 1.69 5.79
N VAL A 126 8.32 1.17 6.54
CA VAL A 126 8.31 1.17 7.99
C VAL A 126 8.37 -0.26 8.53
N ALA A 127 9.25 -0.48 9.49
CA ALA A 127 9.38 -1.75 10.22
C ALA A 127 8.83 -1.59 11.63
N ARG A 128 8.07 -2.58 12.10
CA ARG A 128 7.56 -2.63 13.47
C ARG A 128 7.72 -4.03 14.05
N ASN A 129 8.24 -4.13 15.27
CA ASN A 129 8.31 -5.40 16.00
C ASN A 129 7.12 -5.57 16.97
N PRO A 130 6.93 -6.76 17.58
CA PRO A 130 5.85 -7.03 18.55
C PRO A 130 5.87 -6.07 19.74
N ASP A 131 7.03 -5.68 20.26
CA ASP A 131 7.19 -4.75 21.39
C ASP A 131 6.81 -3.31 21.03
N GLY A 132 6.58 -3.03 19.73
CA GLY A 132 6.16 -1.72 19.23
C GLY A 132 7.32 -0.79 18.89
N GLU A 133 8.58 -1.26 18.87
CA GLU A 133 9.69 -0.50 18.28
C GLU A 133 9.41 -0.30 16.80
N ILE A 134 9.62 0.93 16.31
CA ILE A 134 9.39 1.31 14.92
C ILE A 134 10.62 2.00 14.35
N LYS A 135 10.97 1.64 13.12
CA LYS A 135 12.00 2.30 12.31
C LYS A 135 11.46 2.53 10.88
N CYS A 136 11.71 3.73 10.36
CA CYS A 136 11.45 4.04 8.95
C CYS A 136 12.76 4.08 8.17
N PHE A 137 12.71 3.64 6.93
CA PHE A 137 13.71 4.00 5.93
C PHE A 137 13.47 5.44 5.45
N LYS A 138 14.47 6.06 4.83
CA LYS A 138 14.30 7.36 4.18
C LYS A 138 13.17 7.30 3.15
N THR A 139 12.40 8.37 3.06
CA THR A 139 11.42 8.51 1.99
C THR A 139 12.12 8.46 0.64
N VAL A 140 11.60 7.64 -0.26
CA VAL A 140 12.06 7.53 -1.64
C VAL A 140 11.03 8.10 -2.60
N GLU A 141 11.50 8.59 -3.74
CA GLU A 141 10.69 8.98 -4.88
C GLU A 141 10.69 7.85 -5.90
N MET A 142 9.54 7.51 -6.42
CA MET A 142 9.38 6.47 -7.45
C MET A 142 9.01 7.13 -8.77
N GLU A 143 9.77 6.82 -9.81
CA GLU A 143 9.46 7.21 -11.18
C GLU A 143 8.98 5.98 -11.95
N PHE A 144 7.84 6.11 -12.62
CA PHE A 144 7.20 5.02 -13.33
C PHE A 144 7.40 5.17 -14.84
N ASN A 145 7.60 4.05 -15.48
CA ASN A 145 7.57 3.98 -16.93
C ASN A 145 6.12 4.19 -17.42
N ASN A 146 5.93 5.17 -18.32
CA ASN A 146 4.59 5.56 -18.77
C ASN A 146 3.86 4.47 -19.58
N ASP A 147 4.60 3.55 -20.21
CA ASP A 147 4.01 2.51 -21.05
C ASP A 147 3.66 1.24 -20.25
N SER A 148 4.54 0.84 -19.34
CA SER A 148 4.38 -0.38 -18.54
C SER A 148 3.69 -0.15 -17.18
N ASN A 149 3.65 1.10 -16.72
CA ASN A 149 3.19 1.49 -15.39
C ASN A 149 3.92 0.75 -14.25
N GLN A 150 5.19 0.42 -14.49
CA GLN A 150 6.10 -0.19 -13.52
C GLN A 150 7.12 0.84 -13.04
N VAL A 151 7.57 0.69 -11.79
CA VAL A 151 8.65 1.52 -11.24
C VAL A 151 9.91 1.32 -12.06
N GLU A 152 10.41 2.37 -12.67
CA GLU A 152 11.66 2.38 -13.48
C GLU A 152 12.84 2.85 -12.63
N PHE A 153 12.65 3.89 -11.83
CA PHE A 153 13.67 4.42 -10.93
C PHE A 153 13.14 4.63 -9.52
N VAL A 154 14.03 4.38 -8.56
CA VAL A 154 13.82 4.73 -7.14
C VAL A 154 14.95 5.66 -6.72
N ILE A 155 14.59 6.89 -6.36
CA ILE A 155 15.53 7.94 -5.98
C ILE A 155 15.54 8.07 -4.44
N SER A 156 16.70 7.88 -3.83
CA SER A 156 16.88 7.97 -2.38
C SER A 156 18.03 8.94 -2.02
N PRO A 157 17.81 9.88 -1.09
CA PRO A 157 16.51 10.28 -0.56
C PRO A 157 15.64 10.97 -1.62
N ALA A 158 14.32 10.97 -1.42
CA ALA A 158 13.40 11.71 -2.28
C ALA A 158 13.75 13.20 -2.31
N LYS A 159 13.61 13.84 -3.47
CA LYS A 159 13.83 15.29 -3.64
C LYS A 159 12.62 16.10 -3.16
N ILE A 160 12.42 16.13 -1.86
CA ILE A 160 11.30 16.80 -1.17
C ILE A 160 11.84 17.66 0.00
N SER A 161 11.01 18.55 0.54
CA SER A 161 11.36 19.31 1.73
C SER A 161 11.36 18.43 2.98
N ASP A 162 12.15 18.81 4.00
CA ASP A 162 12.19 18.13 5.31
C ASP A 162 10.78 18.02 5.94
N LYS A 163 9.94 19.03 5.72
CA LYS A 163 8.54 19.05 6.19
C LYS A 163 7.75 17.91 5.56
N VAL A 164 7.86 17.73 4.25
CA VAL A 164 7.15 16.67 3.50
C VAL A 164 7.70 15.30 3.88
N ASP A 165 9.03 15.13 4.00
CA ASP A 165 9.65 13.88 4.44
C ASP A 165 9.14 13.47 5.83
N LYS A 166 9.10 14.40 6.77
CA LYS A 166 8.58 14.16 8.11
C LYS A 166 7.10 13.76 8.09
N MET A 167 6.26 14.46 7.31
CA MET A 167 4.84 14.12 7.16
C MET A 167 4.66 12.72 6.59
N ALA A 168 5.42 12.34 5.56
CA ALA A 168 5.35 11.01 4.94
C ALA A 168 5.69 9.91 5.95
N GLN A 169 6.78 10.08 6.71
CA GLN A 169 7.19 9.13 7.74
C GLN A 169 6.18 9.04 8.89
N GLU A 170 5.64 10.16 9.38
CA GLU A 170 4.61 10.18 10.43
C GLU A 170 3.34 9.44 10.00
N LEU A 171 2.90 9.62 8.75
CA LEU A 171 1.75 8.88 8.20
C LEU A 171 2.04 7.38 8.09
N ALA A 172 3.21 6.99 7.62
CA ALA A 172 3.60 5.59 7.56
C ALA A 172 3.64 4.94 8.95
N ILE A 173 4.18 5.65 9.96
CA ILE A 173 4.19 5.20 11.36
C ILE A 173 2.76 5.07 11.90
N LYS A 174 1.90 6.08 11.67
CA LYS A 174 0.49 6.05 12.08
C LYS A 174 -0.21 4.82 11.50
N LEU A 175 -0.02 4.58 10.21
CA LEU A 175 -0.64 3.47 9.51
C LEU A 175 -0.16 2.10 10.02
N SER A 176 1.16 1.93 10.20
CA SER A 176 1.74 0.71 10.77
C SER A 176 1.20 0.40 12.17
N LYS A 177 1.04 1.44 13.01
CA LYS A 177 0.44 1.32 14.35
C LYS A 177 -1.03 0.93 14.28
N SER A 178 -1.81 1.59 13.42
CA SER A 178 -3.26 1.34 13.28
C SER A 178 -3.55 -0.07 12.77
N LEU A 179 -2.77 -0.55 11.80
CA LEU A 179 -2.83 -1.93 11.28
C LEU A 179 -2.27 -2.96 12.26
N LYS A 180 -1.54 -2.53 13.31
CA LYS A 180 -0.74 -3.41 14.18
C LYS A 180 0.17 -4.33 13.38
N CYS A 181 0.68 -3.86 12.23
CA CYS A 181 1.50 -4.64 11.33
C CYS A 181 2.86 -4.94 11.98
N VAL A 182 3.15 -6.21 12.22
CA VAL A 182 4.48 -6.70 12.64
C VAL A 182 5.24 -7.15 11.39
N GLY A 183 6.47 -6.70 11.23
CA GLY A 183 7.23 -6.88 10.00
C GLY A 183 7.41 -5.56 9.27
N LEU A 184 7.49 -5.61 7.95
CA LEU A 184 7.55 -4.44 7.09
C LEU A 184 6.16 -4.03 6.61
N LEU A 185 6.01 -2.73 6.41
CA LEU A 185 4.91 -2.13 5.68
C LEU A 185 5.51 -1.10 4.73
N ALA A 186 5.41 -1.32 3.43
CA ALA A 186 5.66 -0.30 2.43
C ALA A 186 4.40 0.53 2.25
N VAL A 187 4.54 1.85 2.24
CA VAL A 187 3.43 2.80 2.13
C VAL A 187 3.67 3.69 0.93
N GLU A 188 2.87 3.52 -0.11
CA GLU A 188 2.91 4.34 -1.32
C GLU A 188 2.02 5.55 -1.17
N MET A 189 2.52 6.70 -1.62
CA MET A 189 1.94 8.00 -1.35
C MET A 189 2.00 8.90 -2.58
N PHE A 190 0.99 9.74 -2.73
CA PHE A 190 1.00 10.87 -3.66
C PHE A 190 1.34 12.16 -2.91
N LEU A 191 2.29 12.92 -3.44
CA LEU A 191 2.52 14.31 -3.04
C LEU A 191 1.72 15.22 -3.97
N HIS A 192 0.80 15.98 -3.39
CA HIS A 192 -0.01 16.96 -4.12
C HIS A 192 -0.21 18.22 -3.29
N ASN A 193 0.25 19.37 -3.78
CA ASN A 193 0.13 20.68 -3.10
C ASN A 193 0.63 20.61 -1.64
N GLU A 194 1.83 20.12 -1.43
CA GLU A 194 2.45 19.90 -0.09
C GLU A 194 1.64 18.97 0.85
N LYS A 195 0.64 18.25 0.35
CA LYS A 195 -0.12 17.25 1.10
C LYS A 195 0.28 15.85 0.67
N ILE A 196 0.25 14.94 1.64
CA ILE A 196 0.48 13.52 1.39
C ILE A 196 -0.87 12.78 1.41
N LEU A 197 -1.13 12.00 0.38
CA LEU A 197 -2.27 11.09 0.29
C LEU A 197 -1.76 9.67 0.12
N ILE A 198 -2.24 8.73 0.95
CA ILE A 198 -1.88 7.33 0.82
C ILE A 198 -2.57 6.75 -0.41
N ASN A 199 -1.79 6.14 -1.30
CA ASN A 199 -2.28 5.39 -2.45
C ASN A 199 -2.64 3.96 -2.04
N GLU A 200 -1.62 3.17 -1.68
CA GLU A 200 -1.79 1.80 -1.22
C GLU A 200 -0.63 1.36 -0.30
N VAL A 201 -0.75 0.16 0.26
CA VAL A 201 0.26 -0.41 1.15
C VAL A 201 0.53 -1.87 0.85
N ALA A 202 1.76 -2.29 1.14
CA ALA A 202 2.20 -3.67 0.98
C ALA A 202 2.87 -4.16 2.29
N PRO A 203 2.37 -5.26 2.92
CA PRO A 203 2.86 -5.73 4.23
C PRO A 203 4.02 -6.72 4.05
N ARG A 204 5.06 -6.36 3.30
CA ARG A 204 6.16 -7.23 2.88
C ARG A 204 7.37 -6.41 2.39
N PRO A 205 8.53 -7.05 2.14
CA PRO A 205 9.58 -6.42 1.34
C PRO A 205 9.03 -5.88 0.01
N HIS A 206 9.50 -4.72 -0.40
CA HIS A 206 8.94 -3.98 -1.53
C HIS A 206 10.05 -3.48 -2.47
N ASN A 207 9.73 -3.33 -3.77
CA ASN A 207 10.67 -2.86 -4.78
C ASN A 207 11.26 -1.47 -4.44
N SER A 208 10.48 -0.56 -3.85
CA SER A 208 10.95 0.74 -3.39
C SER A 208 12.04 0.67 -2.30
N GLY A 209 12.26 -0.48 -1.68
CA GLY A 209 13.26 -0.71 -0.65
C GLY A 209 14.44 -1.59 -1.07
N HIS A 210 14.50 -2.07 -2.31
CA HIS A 210 15.61 -2.92 -2.77
C HIS A 210 16.96 -2.21 -2.65
N LEU A 211 16.99 -0.90 -2.88
CA LEU A 211 18.19 -0.07 -2.71
C LEU A 211 18.82 -0.20 -1.30
N SER A 212 18.03 -0.60 -0.30
CA SER A 212 18.50 -0.70 1.09
C SER A 212 19.58 -1.79 1.28
N ILE A 213 19.75 -2.71 0.33
CA ILE A 213 20.79 -3.73 0.36
C ILE A 213 22.17 -3.07 0.35
N GLU A 214 22.38 -2.09 -0.54
CA GLU A 214 23.66 -1.41 -0.74
C GLU A 214 23.73 -0.06 -0.02
N ALA A 215 22.57 0.62 0.15
CA ALA A 215 22.53 2.00 0.63
C ALA A 215 22.24 2.17 2.12
N CYS A 216 21.91 1.10 2.86
CA CYS A 216 21.58 1.17 4.28
C CYS A 216 22.43 0.18 5.11
N LYS A 217 22.67 0.52 6.38
CA LYS A 217 23.36 -0.39 7.31
C LYS A 217 22.58 -1.67 7.58
N THR A 218 21.27 -1.62 7.49
CA THR A 218 20.36 -2.75 7.63
C THR A 218 19.40 -2.73 6.45
N SER A 219 19.43 -3.76 5.62
CA SER A 219 18.51 -3.86 4.48
C SER A 219 17.05 -4.06 4.94
N GLN A 220 16.08 -3.80 4.06
CA GLN A 220 14.69 -4.11 4.35
C GLN A 220 14.48 -5.59 4.70
N PHE A 221 15.19 -6.51 4.06
CA PHE A 221 15.09 -7.95 4.32
C PHE A 221 15.58 -8.31 5.72
N GLN A 222 16.74 -7.79 6.11
CA GLN A 222 17.26 -7.96 7.46
C GLN A 222 16.32 -7.32 8.50
N GLN A 223 15.76 -6.16 8.17
CA GLN A 223 14.84 -5.45 9.05
C GLN A 223 13.53 -6.20 9.22
N HIS A 224 13.02 -6.85 8.15
CA HIS A 224 11.84 -7.72 8.23
C HIS A 224 12.07 -8.87 9.21
N ILE A 225 13.18 -9.60 9.05
CA ILE A 225 13.54 -10.70 9.94
C ILE A 225 13.69 -10.21 11.40
N ARG A 226 14.38 -9.07 11.61
CA ARG A 226 14.48 -8.48 12.95
C ARG A 226 13.12 -8.18 13.56
N SER A 227 12.20 -7.64 12.75
CA SER A 227 10.85 -7.27 13.20
C SER A 227 10.05 -8.49 13.63
N ILE A 228 9.98 -9.53 12.80
CA ILE A 228 9.14 -10.70 13.07
C ILE A 228 9.69 -11.61 14.17
N PHE A 229 11.01 -11.60 14.42
CA PHE A 229 11.64 -12.31 15.53
C PHE A 229 11.82 -11.47 16.79
N ASN A 230 11.16 -10.31 16.87
CA ASN A 230 11.25 -9.39 17.99
C ASN A 230 12.67 -9.00 18.39
N LEU A 231 13.57 -8.91 17.42
CA LEU A 231 14.93 -8.43 17.63
C LEU A 231 14.94 -6.90 17.59
N LYS A 232 15.94 -6.29 18.28
CA LYS A 232 16.18 -4.85 18.18
C LYS A 232 16.29 -4.44 16.71
N LEU A 233 15.51 -3.43 16.30
CA LEU A 233 15.52 -2.96 14.93
C LEU A 233 16.85 -2.31 14.56
N GLY A 234 17.34 -2.61 13.36
CA GLY A 234 18.60 -2.12 12.85
C GLY A 234 18.56 -0.66 12.44
N ASN A 235 19.72 -0.11 12.10
CA ASN A 235 19.85 1.24 11.58
C ASN A 235 19.47 1.26 10.08
N THR A 236 18.55 2.14 9.73
CA THR A 236 17.98 2.31 8.38
C THR A 236 18.65 3.41 7.55
N THR A 237 19.80 3.97 8.05
CA THR A 237 20.59 4.98 7.34
C THR A 237 21.88 4.41 6.80
#